data_94accbb5fadc55f165e046243858c7ad
#
_entry.id   94accbb5fadc55f165e046243858c7ad
#
_cell.length_a   1.000
_cell.length_b   1.000
_cell.length_c   1.000
_cell.angle_alpha   90.00
_cell.angle_beta   90.00
_cell.angle_gamma   90.00
#
_symmetry.space_group_name_H-M   'P 1'
#
loop_
_entity.id
_entity.type
_entity.pdbx_description
1 polymer ?
#
loop_
_entity_poly.entity_id
_entity_poly.type
_entity_poly.pdbx_seq_one_letter_code
_entity_poly.pdbx_strand_id
1 'polypeptide(L)'
;MLGKLLSGGEFGQWASFVTPAFFDVMPTKALWQRFKELVRATRDRELYARVVRERQALLARSSLGVTLEGPEAAPSRQPASTVGGGGPGISAEARAGRVVALYFHQILHGDTTLLDLRHTSFSEQHPFVWRPSAWLARWEPGFSAALRQIYVGFYRDDVAEFRAGLRALNLQHSEDVFRQHFGGGQGSVRFEVKHFVSTFHQVFLRCRDARTRLHPDFLLLGLYLATLYDHLERLDVSVDVAAAFEQAALLEPLPRAANEHA
;
A
#
# COMPACT_ATOMS: atom_id res chain seq x y z
N MET A 1 15.05 -15.72 14.54
CA MET A 1 14.34 -14.71 15.38
C MET A 1 13.22 -14.00 14.62
N LEU A 2 13.44 -13.48 13.41
CA LEU A 2 12.37 -12.91 12.56
C LEU A 2 11.18 -13.86 12.35
N GLY A 3 11.43 -15.15 12.06
CA GLY A 3 10.36 -16.14 11.87
C GLY A 3 9.45 -16.33 13.09
N LYS A 4 9.96 -16.23 14.32
CA LYS A 4 9.14 -16.28 15.55
C LYS A 4 8.33 -15.00 15.81
N LEU A 5 8.82 -13.84 15.38
CA LEU A 5 8.09 -12.58 15.46
C LEU A 5 6.99 -12.50 14.39
N LEU A 6 7.24 -13.07 13.21
CA LEU A 6 6.28 -13.13 12.11
C LEU A 6 5.27 -14.30 12.26
N SER A 7 5.55 -15.32 13.06
CA SER A 7 4.66 -16.47 13.26
C SER A 7 3.64 -16.29 14.38
N GLY A 8 3.70 -15.19 15.13
CA GLY A 8 2.78 -14.88 16.23
C GLY A 8 1.62 -13.98 15.78
N GLY A 9 0.39 -14.48 15.77
CA GLY A 9 -0.82 -13.69 15.56
C GLY A 9 -1.02 -13.22 14.11
N GLU A 10 -1.34 -11.95 13.92
CA GLU A 10 -1.67 -11.33 12.63
C GLU A 10 -0.57 -11.40 11.55
N PHE A 11 0.66 -11.73 11.92
CA PHE A 11 1.81 -11.83 11.01
C PHE A 11 2.05 -13.23 10.44
N GLY A 12 1.31 -14.25 10.87
CA GLY A 12 1.55 -15.65 10.43
C GLY A 12 1.43 -15.86 8.92
N GLN A 13 0.53 -15.15 8.26
CA GLN A 13 0.37 -15.21 6.80
C GLN A 13 1.54 -14.59 6.03
N TRP A 14 2.28 -13.69 6.67
CA TRP A 14 3.43 -12.98 6.10
C TRP A 14 4.71 -13.79 6.11
N ALA A 15 4.77 -14.85 6.90
CA ALA A 15 5.92 -15.74 6.92
C ALA A 15 6.14 -16.42 5.55
N SER A 16 5.08 -16.60 4.77
CA SER A 16 5.15 -17.16 3.42
C SER A 16 5.84 -16.25 2.39
N PHE A 17 5.82 -14.92 2.63
CA PHE A 17 6.51 -13.94 1.81
C PHE A 17 8.04 -13.97 2.00
N VAL A 18 8.50 -14.34 3.19
CA VAL A 18 9.93 -14.39 3.53
C VAL A 18 10.48 -15.76 3.18
N THR A 19 10.81 -15.94 1.90
CA THR A 19 11.42 -17.18 1.38
C THR A 19 12.94 -17.18 1.55
N PRO A 20 13.65 -18.31 1.44
CA PRO A 20 15.12 -18.33 1.38
C PRO A 20 15.69 -17.38 0.32
N ALA A 21 15.08 -17.32 -0.88
CA ALA A 21 15.50 -16.41 -1.96
C ALA A 21 15.41 -14.92 -1.56
N PHE A 22 14.49 -14.55 -0.68
CA PHE A 22 14.44 -13.21 -0.12
C PHE A 22 15.71 -12.82 0.64
N PHE A 23 16.24 -13.73 1.47
CA PHE A 23 17.46 -13.47 2.24
C PHE A 23 18.73 -13.44 1.36
N ASP A 24 18.73 -14.12 0.21
CA ASP A 24 19.85 -14.10 -0.74
C ASP A 24 20.03 -12.71 -1.38
N VAL A 25 18.94 -11.98 -1.59
CA VAL A 25 18.93 -10.70 -2.30
C VAL A 25 18.74 -9.49 -1.39
N MET A 26 18.29 -9.68 -0.16
CA MET A 26 18.06 -8.61 0.79
C MET A 26 19.25 -8.43 1.74
N PRO A 27 19.85 -7.22 1.83
CA PRO A 27 20.93 -6.96 2.76
C PRO A 27 20.47 -7.11 4.23
N THR A 28 20.88 -8.20 4.89
CA THR A 28 20.38 -8.58 6.23
C THR A 28 20.52 -7.46 7.28
N LYS A 29 21.66 -6.75 7.27
CA LYS A 29 21.89 -5.63 8.20
C LYS A 29 20.91 -4.48 7.98
N ALA A 30 20.68 -4.09 6.73
CA ALA A 30 19.76 -3.03 6.36
C ALA A 30 18.30 -3.44 6.64
N LEU A 31 17.94 -4.69 6.34
CA LEU A 31 16.64 -5.27 6.67
C LEU A 31 16.35 -5.17 8.18
N TRP A 32 17.32 -5.56 9.01
CA TRP A 32 17.18 -5.48 10.47
C TRP A 32 17.05 -4.05 10.98
N GLN A 33 17.76 -3.11 10.37
CA GLN A 33 17.64 -1.69 10.67
C GLN A 33 16.24 -1.17 10.33
N ARG A 34 15.73 -1.47 9.12
CA ARG A 34 14.37 -1.08 8.70
C ARG A 34 13.30 -1.67 9.61
N PHE A 35 13.45 -2.92 10.01
CA PHE A 35 12.53 -3.52 10.97
C PHE A 35 12.54 -2.83 12.33
N LYS A 36 13.72 -2.45 12.84
CA LYS A 36 13.82 -1.68 14.10
C LYS A 36 13.16 -0.30 13.97
N GLU A 37 13.34 0.37 12.83
CA GLU A 37 12.71 1.66 12.55
C GLU A 37 11.19 1.54 12.54
N LEU A 38 10.65 0.52 11.86
CA LEU A 38 9.21 0.20 11.89
C LEU A 38 8.71 0.02 13.32
N VAL A 39 9.38 -0.83 14.13
CA VAL A 39 8.98 -1.08 15.52
C VAL A 39 9.07 0.17 16.40
N ARG A 40 10.04 1.05 16.16
CA ARG A 40 10.13 2.33 16.88
C ARG A 40 8.99 3.26 16.48
N ALA A 41 8.74 3.38 15.19
CA ALA A 41 7.69 4.23 14.65
C ALA A 41 6.31 3.81 15.16
N THR A 42 6.02 2.49 15.28
CA THR A 42 4.74 2.00 15.83
C THR A 42 4.53 2.34 17.31
N ARG A 43 5.60 2.65 18.05
CA ARG A 43 5.54 3.03 19.47
C ARG A 43 5.50 4.54 19.68
N ASP A 44 5.78 5.31 18.65
CA ASP A 44 5.82 6.78 18.69
C ASP A 44 4.42 7.34 18.42
N ARG A 45 3.68 7.61 19.50
CA ARG A 45 2.31 8.13 19.43
C ARG A 45 2.24 9.52 18.81
N GLU A 46 3.25 10.37 19.06
CA GLU A 46 3.28 11.74 18.50
C GLU A 46 3.53 11.71 17.00
N LEU A 47 4.47 10.89 16.56
CA LEU A 47 4.71 10.66 15.13
C LEU A 47 3.44 10.13 14.46
N TYR A 48 2.79 9.13 15.04
CA TYR A 48 1.56 8.56 14.50
C TYR A 48 0.45 9.63 14.38
N ALA A 49 0.19 10.39 15.45
CA ALA A 49 -0.82 11.44 15.44
C ALA A 49 -0.53 12.53 14.40
N ARG A 50 0.75 12.89 14.21
CA ARG A 50 1.16 13.82 13.16
C ARG A 50 0.88 13.26 11.77
N VAL A 51 1.29 12.02 11.50
CA VAL A 51 1.08 11.35 10.20
C VAL A 51 -0.41 11.21 9.90
N VAL A 52 -1.23 10.88 10.89
CA VAL A 52 -2.71 10.84 10.74
C VAL A 52 -3.25 12.20 10.31
N ARG A 53 -2.86 13.29 10.98
CA ARG A 53 -3.31 14.65 10.60
C ARG A 53 -2.86 15.05 9.18
N GLU A 54 -1.60 14.79 8.83
CA GLU A 54 -1.08 15.04 7.48
C GLU A 54 -1.86 14.24 6.43
N ARG A 55 -2.13 12.98 6.72
CA ARG A 55 -2.92 12.12 5.82
C ARG A 55 -4.37 12.55 5.71
N GLN A 56 -5.01 12.95 6.80
CA GLN A 56 -6.37 13.51 6.78
C GLN A 56 -6.44 14.75 5.89
N ALA A 57 -5.46 15.66 5.99
CA ALA A 57 -5.41 16.84 5.15
C ALA A 57 -5.27 16.52 3.65
N LEU A 58 -4.49 15.49 3.29
CA LEU A 58 -4.37 15.03 1.92
C LEU A 58 -5.64 14.35 1.42
N LEU A 59 -6.25 13.49 2.24
CA LEU A 59 -7.50 12.79 1.90
C LEU A 59 -8.69 13.74 1.75
N ALA A 60 -8.75 14.81 2.54
CA ALA A 60 -9.79 15.84 2.41
C ALA A 60 -9.74 16.58 1.07
N ARG A 61 -8.60 16.55 0.37
CA ARG A 61 -8.41 17.15 -0.96
C ARG A 61 -8.58 16.14 -2.10
N SER A 62 -8.87 14.90 -1.78
CA SER A 62 -9.06 13.83 -2.75
C SER A 62 -10.55 13.55 -2.97
N SER A 63 -10.89 13.02 -4.15
CA SER A 63 -12.23 12.54 -4.45
C SER A 63 -12.57 11.18 -3.80
N LEU A 64 -11.68 10.63 -2.96
CA LEU A 64 -11.84 9.29 -2.40
C LEU A 64 -12.96 9.20 -1.36
N GLY A 65 -13.33 10.30 -0.71
CA GLY A 65 -14.35 10.32 0.33
C GLY A 65 -13.98 9.45 1.54
N VAL A 66 -12.69 9.37 1.89
CA VAL A 66 -12.18 8.58 3.00
C VAL A 66 -12.17 9.41 4.27
N THR A 67 -12.82 8.92 5.32
CA THR A 67 -12.67 9.44 6.68
C THR A 67 -11.62 8.60 7.41
N LEU A 68 -10.50 9.24 7.77
CA LEU A 68 -9.45 8.59 8.54
C LEU A 68 -9.69 8.83 10.03
N GLU A 69 -9.85 7.76 10.80
CA GLU A 69 -10.00 7.81 12.24
C GLU A 69 -8.71 7.35 12.92
N GLY A 70 -8.17 8.18 13.82
CA GLY A 70 -7.01 7.83 14.64
C GLY A 70 -7.39 6.89 15.80
N PRO A 71 -6.40 6.35 16.55
CA PRO A 71 -6.62 5.39 17.64
C PRO A 71 -7.35 5.97 18.83
N GLU A 72 -7.49 7.29 18.94
CA GLU A 72 -8.23 7.99 20.00
C GLU A 72 -9.73 8.02 19.74
N ALA A 73 -10.19 7.73 18.54
CA ALA A 73 -11.60 7.50 18.30
C ALA A 73 -11.99 6.26 19.11
N ALA A 74 -12.77 6.47 20.18
CA ALA A 74 -13.24 5.40 21.04
C ALA A 74 -13.72 4.23 20.17
N PRO A 75 -13.35 2.98 20.47
CA PRO A 75 -13.83 1.86 19.70
C PRO A 75 -15.35 1.85 19.81
N SER A 76 -16.03 2.38 18.80
CA SER A 76 -17.42 2.02 18.63
C SER A 76 -17.39 0.49 18.54
N ARG A 77 -18.02 -0.16 19.53
CA ARG A 77 -18.08 -1.62 19.66
C ARG A 77 -18.87 -2.23 18.49
N GLN A 78 -18.41 -2.01 17.29
CA GLN A 78 -18.82 -2.78 16.15
C GLN A 78 -17.72 -3.79 15.88
N PRO A 79 -18.02 -5.08 15.95
CA PRO A 79 -17.05 -6.13 15.67
C PRO A 79 -16.52 -5.88 14.25
N ALA A 80 -15.20 -5.98 14.09
CA ALA A 80 -14.48 -5.96 12.82
C ALA A 80 -14.83 -7.18 11.96
N SER A 81 -16.06 -7.59 11.93
CA SER A 81 -16.57 -8.76 11.25
C SER A 81 -17.98 -8.52 10.75
N THR A 82 -18.08 -7.75 9.69
CA THR A 82 -19.23 -7.98 8.80
C THR A 82 -18.76 -7.86 7.35
N VAL A 83 -18.03 -8.86 6.91
CA VAL A 83 -18.06 -9.32 5.51
C VAL A 83 -19.48 -9.78 5.11
N GLY A 84 -20.52 -9.39 5.81
CA GLY A 84 -21.86 -9.91 5.63
C GLY A 84 -23.02 -8.98 5.97
N GLY A 85 -22.79 -7.67 6.06
CA GLY A 85 -23.86 -6.68 6.24
C GLY A 85 -24.26 -6.05 4.92
N GLY A 86 -25.11 -6.71 4.12
CA GLY A 86 -25.76 -6.13 2.94
C GLY A 86 -26.74 -5.03 3.32
N GLY A 87 -26.25 -3.82 3.62
CA GLY A 87 -27.07 -2.61 3.49
C GLY A 87 -27.12 -2.22 2.00
N PRO A 88 -28.21 -1.67 1.48
CA PRO A 88 -28.29 -1.16 0.12
C PRO A 88 -27.42 0.07 -0.03
N GLY A 89 -26.18 -0.08 -0.51
CA GLY A 89 -25.41 1.15 -0.62
C GLY A 89 -24.18 1.05 -1.53
N ILE A 90 -23.24 0.18 -1.28
CA ILE A 90 -21.98 0.18 -2.06
C ILE A 90 -21.61 -1.27 -2.39
N SER A 91 -21.40 -1.56 -3.70
CA SER A 91 -21.02 -2.90 -4.14
C SER A 91 -19.63 -3.31 -3.62
N ALA A 92 -19.35 -4.62 -3.58
CA ALA A 92 -18.05 -5.13 -3.15
C ALA A 92 -16.93 -4.64 -4.07
N GLU A 93 -17.18 -4.52 -5.38
CA GLU A 93 -16.27 -3.98 -6.37
C GLU A 93 -15.94 -2.51 -6.08
N ALA A 94 -16.96 -1.69 -5.77
CA ALA A 94 -16.76 -0.28 -5.45
C ALA A 94 -15.97 -0.09 -4.14
N ARG A 95 -16.19 -0.96 -3.14
CA ARG A 95 -15.38 -0.98 -1.90
C ARG A 95 -13.93 -1.33 -2.21
N ALA A 96 -13.72 -2.39 -2.98
CA ALA A 96 -12.39 -2.83 -3.38
C ALA A 96 -11.66 -1.74 -4.18
N GLY A 97 -12.32 -1.11 -5.15
CA GLY A 97 -11.76 0.00 -5.91
C GLY A 97 -11.30 1.17 -5.02
N ARG A 98 -12.09 1.55 -4.01
CA ARG A 98 -11.72 2.60 -3.05
C ARG A 98 -10.51 2.23 -2.19
N VAL A 99 -10.38 0.97 -1.78
CA VAL A 99 -9.20 0.50 -1.02
C VAL A 99 -7.95 0.52 -1.90
N VAL A 100 -8.05 0.11 -3.16
CA VAL A 100 -6.93 0.21 -4.13
C VAL A 100 -6.58 1.68 -4.40
N ALA A 101 -7.57 2.54 -4.57
CA ALA A 101 -7.32 3.97 -4.74
C ALA A 101 -6.66 4.60 -3.49
N LEU A 102 -7.06 4.21 -2.27
CA LEU A 102 -6.39 4.63 -1.03
C LEU A 102 -4.93 4.15 -0.98
N TYR A 103 -4.65 2.93 -1.42
CA TYR A 103 -3.29 2.42 -1.56
C TYR A 103 -2.43 3.34 -2.44
N PHE A 104 -2.88 3.62 -3.66
CA PHE A 104 -2.15 4.49 -4.59
C PHE A 104 -2.04 5.93 -4.08
N HIS A 105 -3.10 6.47 -3.51
CA HIS A 105 -3.09 7.82 -2.94
C HIS A 105 -1.97 7.99 -1.90
N GLN A 106 -1.74 7.00 -1.05
CA GLN A 106 -0.68 7.06 -0.08
C GLN A 106 0.73 7.01 -0.70
N ILE A 107 0.91 6.24 -1.77
CA ILE A 107 2.18 6.17 -2.50
C ILE A 107 2.46 7.48 -3.26
N LEU A 108 1.43 8.02 -3.93
CA LEU A 108 1.59 9.18 -4.81
C LEU A 108 1.76 10.49 -4.03
N HIS A 109 1.12 10.63 -2.87
CA HIS A 109 0.98 11.90 -2.17
C HIS A 109 1.56 11.90 -0.75
N GLY A 110 2.69 11.26 -0.51
CA GLY A 110 3.33 11.35 0.80
C GLY A 110 4.59 10.51 0.91
N ASP A 111 5.45 10.88 1.86
CA ASP A 111 6.70 10.18 2.14
C ASP A 111 6.56 9.23 3.35
N THR A 112 5.42 9.29 4.03
CA THR A 112 5.07 8.38 5.12
C THR A 112 3.74 7.71 4.80
N THR A 113 3.67 6.40 4.99
CA THR A 113 2.52 5.57 4.66
C THR A 113 2.04 4.82 5.89
N LEU A 114 0.73 4.83 6.14
CA LEU A 114 0.07 3.96 7.10
C LEU A 114 -0.14 2.59 6.44
N LEU A 115 0.56 1.57 6.92
CA LEU A 115 0.68 0.29 6.21
C LEU A 115 -0.54 -0.61 6.30
N ASP A 116 -1.48 -0.33 7.20
CA ASP A 116 -2.60 -1.24 7.45
C ASP A 116 -3.88 -0.79 6.70
N LEU A 117 -4.20 -1.46 5.62
CA LEU A 117 -5.41 -1.25 4.82
C LEU A 117 -6.58 -2.18 5.19
N ARG A 118 -6.43 -3.04 6.20
CA ARG A 118 -7.42 -4.08 6.55
C ARG A 118 -8.61 -3.54 7.33
N HIS A 119 -8.42 -2.47 8.10
CA HIS A 119 -9.45 -1.92 8.98
C HIS A 119 -10.24 -0.81 8.31
N THR A 120 -11.00 -1.17 7.29
CA THR A 120 -11.94 -0.27 6.61
C THR A 120 -13.37 -0.70 6.87
N SER A 121 -14.27 0.28 6.94
CA SER A 121 -15.70 0.03 7.04
C SER A 121 -16.47 0.97 6.10
N PHE A 122 -17.65 0.50 5.66
CA PHE A 122 -18.51 1.22 4.74
C PHE A 122 -19.94 1.19 5.31
N SER A 123 -20.58 2.36 5.38
CA SER A 123 -21.99 2.49 5.78
C SER A 123 -22.64 3.61 5.00
N GLU A 124 -23.97 3.71 5.05
CA GLU A 124 -24.70 4.80 4.41
C GLU A 124 -24.34 6.18 5.01
N GLN A 125 -24.12 6.23 6.33
CA GLN A 125 -23.77 7.46 7.06
C GLN A 125 -22.30 7.85 6.86
N HIS A 126 -21.42 6.86 6.71
CA HIS A 126 -19.99 7.02 6.54
C HIS A 126 -19.52 6.15 5.37
N PRO A 127 -19.50 6.70 4.17
CA PRO A 127 -19.30 5.91 2.94
C PRO A 127 -17.96 5.19 2.87
N PHE A 128 -16.93 5.68 3.58
CA PHE A 128 -15.65 4.98 3.71
C PHE A 128 -14.90 5.47 4.95
N VAL A 129 -14.82 4.63 5.97
CA VAL A 129 -14.03 4.91 7.18
C VAL A 129 -12.84 3.98 7.22
N TRP A 130 -11.65 4.55 7.47
CA TRP A 130 -10.41 3.82 7.61
C TRP A 130 -9.78 4.04 8.99
N ARG A 131 -9.46 2.95 9.69
CA ARG A 131 -8.90 2.92 11.05
C ARG A 131 -7.59 2.14 11.04
N PRO A 132 -6.49 2.68 10.49
CA PRO A 132 -5.25 1.94 10.41
C PRO A 132 -4.66 1.69 11.80
N SER A 133 -4.05 0.52 11.98
CA SER A 133 -3.15 0.31 13.11
C SER A 133 -1.91 1.20 13.00
N ALA A 134 -1.20 1.38 14.11
CA ALA A 134 -0.06 2.32 14.20
C ALA A 134 1.19 1.87 13.41
N TRP A 135 1.01 1.07 12.36
CA TRP A 135 2.10 0.64 11.49
C TRP A 135 2.34 1.69 10.42
N LEU A 136 3.48 2.36 10.51
CA LEU A 136 3.83 3.37 9.54
C LEU A 136 5.23 3.14 8.98
N ALA A 137 5.37 3.38 7.70
CA ALA A 137 6.63 3.39 6.98
C ALA A 137 6.98 4.82 6.58
N ARG A 138 8.22 5.20 6.83
CA ARG A 138 8.84 6.36 6.21
C ARG A 138 9.75 5.85 5.10
N TRP A 139 9.40 6.17 3.87
CA TRP A 139 10.17 5.74 2.70
C TRP A 139 11.50 6.49 2.60
N GLU A 140 12.50 5.81 2.09
CA GLU A 140 13.69 6.49 1.60
C GLU A 140 13.31 7.28 0.33
N PRO A 141 13.74 8.57 0.19
CA PRO A 141 13.26 9.45 -0.89
C PRO A 141 13.50 8.90 -2.31
N GLY A 142 14.66 8.28 -2.56
CA GLY A 142 14.97 7.67 -3.84
C GLY A 142 14.08 6.45 -4.15
N PHE A 143 13.78 5.65 -3.12
CA PHE A 143 12.85 4.53 -3.26
C PHE A 143 11.44 4.99 -3.58
N SER A 144 10.90 5.96 -2.82
CA SER A 144 9.56 6.47 -3.06
C SER A 144 9.41 7.15 -4.42
N ALA A 145 10.42 7.90 -4.86
CA ALA A 145 10.43 8.53 -6.18
C ALA A 145 10.42 7.48 -7.30
N ALA A 146 11.28 6.46 -7.21
CA ALA A 146 11.31 5.36 -8.18
C ALA A 146 10.03 4.55 -8.20
N LEU A 147 9.42 4.29 -7.04
CA LEU A 147 8.14 3.58 -6.94
C LEU A 147 7.01 4.37 -7.61
N ARG A 148 6.96 5.70 -7.41
CA ARG A 148 6.01 6.59 -8.11
C ARG A 148 6.22 6.54 -9.62
N GLN A 149 7.46 6.60 -10.11
CA GLN A 149 7.78 6.48 -11.53
C GLN A 149 7.30 5.14 -12.12
N ILE A 150 7.47 4.04 -11.39
CA ILE A 150 6.99 2.72 -11.83
C ILE A 150 5.47 2.74 -11.99
N TYR A 151 4.71 3.22 -11.00
CA TYR A 151 3.25 3.24 -11.09
C TYR A 151 2.75 4.24 -12.13
N VAL A 152 3.27 5.47 -12.12
CA VAL A 152 2.86 6.51 -13.09
C VAL A 152 3.17 6.05 -14.51
N GLY A 153 4.39 5.58 -14.76
CA GLY A 153 4.80 5.10 -16.07
C GLY A 153 3.97 3.92 -16.56
N PHE A 154 3.61 2.98 -15.66
CA PHE A 154 2.77 1.83 -16.04
C PHE A 154 1.33 2.24 -16.36
N TYR A 155 0.65 2.97 -15.48
CA TYR A 155 -0.77 3.29 -15.64
C TYR A 155 -1.04 4.43 -16.63
N ARG A 156 -0.03 5.21 -17.00
CA ARG A 156 -0.12 6.24 -18.06
C ARG A 156 0.52 5.82 -19.38
N ASP A 157 0.88 4.53 -19.49
CA ASP A 157 1.53 3.94 -20.67
C ASP A 157 2.83 4.66 -21.10
N ASP A 158 3.53 5.28 -20.12
CA ASP A 158 4.87 5.83 -20.34
C ASP A 158 5.94 4.78 -20.05
N VAL A 159 6.30 4.03 -21.10
CA VAL A 159 7.30 2.96 -21.03
C VAL A 159 8.68 3.49 -20.60
N ALA A 160 9.02 4.72 -20.96
CA ALA A 160 10.32 5.29 -20.62
C ALA A 160 10.41 5.60 -19.12
N GLU A 161 9.36 6.21 -18.55
CA GLU A 161 9.24 6.49 -17.13
C GLU A 161 9.17 5.20 -16.31
N PHE A 162 8.37 4.23 -16.71
CA PHE A 162 8.27 2.92 -16.09
C PHE A 162 9.66 2.24 -15.97
N ARG A 163 10.39 2.18 -17.08
CA ARG A 163 11.73 1.60 -17.13
C ARG A 163 12.76 2.41 -16.34
N ALA A 164 12.62 3.73 -16.27
CA ALA A 164 13.47 4.58 -15.45
C ALA A 164 13.31 4.25 -13.97
N GLY A 165 12.09 4.11 -13.49
CA GLY A 165 11.79 3.68 -12.12
C GLY A 165 12.35 2.29 -11.80
N LEU A 166 12.17 1.31 -12.69
CA LEU A 166 12.75 -0.03 -12.52
C LEU A 166 14.29 0.01 -12.44
N ARG A 167 14.95 0.80 -13.30
CA ARG A 167 16.42 0.95 -13.27
C ARG A 167 16.89 1.60 -11.96
N ALA A 168 16.18 2.62 -11.46
CA ALA A 168 16.52 3.27 -10.20
C ALA A 168 16.50 2.32 -9.00
N LEU A 169 15.68 1.25 -9.07
CA LEU A 169 15.62 0.19 -8.05
C LEU A 169 16.42 -1.06 -8.41
N ASN A 170 17.18 -1.06 -9.50
CA ASN A 170 17.91 -2.23 -10.04
C ASN A 170 17.00 -3.42 -10.38
N LEU A 171 15.78 -3.16 -10.88
CA LEU A 171 14.76 -4.17 -11.18
C LEU A 171 14.45 -4.34 -12.66
N GLN A 172 15.27 -3.77 -13.55
CA GLN A 172 15.05 -3.83 -15.02
C GLN A 172 14.95 -5.26 -15.57
N HIS A 173 15.55 -6.23 -14.89
CA HIS A 173 15.50 -7.65 -15.24
C HIS A 173 14.17 -8.33 -14.84
N SER A 174 13.29 -7.63 -14.15
CA SER A 174 11.99 -8.11 -13.70
C SER A 174 10.82 -7.33 -14.34
N GLU A 175 11.05 -6.60 -15.45
CA GLU A 175 10.03 -5.79 -16.12
C GLU A 175 8.77 -6.58 -16.45
N ASP A 176 8.92 -7.79 -16.97
CA ASP A 176 7.83 -8.70 -17.33
C ASP A 176 7.00 -9.11 -16.10
N VAL A 177 7.67 -9.39 -14.99
CA VAL A 177 7.02 -9.75 -13.72
C VAL A 177 6.18 -8.60 -13.18
N PHE A 178 6.71 -7.37 -13.22
CA PHE A 178 5.96 -6.20 -12.78
C PHE A 178 4.76 -5.90 -13.70
N ARG A 179 4.93 -6.01 -15.03
CA ARG A 179 3.82 -5.84 -15.96
C ARG A 179 2.71 -6.85 -15.71
N GLN A 180 3.05 -8.11 -15.48
CA GLN A 180 2.07 -9.15 -15.13
C GLN A 180 1.38 -8.85 -13.79
N HIS A 181 2.14 -8.42 -12.78
CA HIS A 181 1.62 -8.09 -11.45
C HIS A 181 0.59 -6.95 -11.49
N PHE A 182 0.82 -5.95 -12.34
CA PHE A 182 -0.10 -4.82 -12.51
C PHE A 182 -1.30 -5.12 -13.41
N GLY A 183 -1.50 -6.38 -13.78
CA GLY A 183 -2.65 -6.84 -14.56
C GLY A 183 -2.40 -7.00 -16.07
N GLY A 184 -1.16 -6.81 -16.55
CA GLY A 184 -0.79 -7.12 -17.94
C GLY A 184 -1.62 -6.41 -19.01
N GLY A 185 -2.25 -5.27 -18.69
CA GLY A 185 -3.18 -4.57 -19.59
C GLY A 185 -4.63 -5.12 -19.55
N GLN A 186 -4.97 -6.00 -18.61
CA GLN A 186 -6.35 -6.44 -18.40
C GLN A 186 -7.14 -5.33 -17.70
N GLY A 187 -8.43 -5.17 -18.05
CA GLY A 187 -9.29 -4.11 -17.52
C GLY A 187 -9.59 -4.29 -16.02
N SER A 188 -9.53 -5.51 -15.48
CA SER A 188 -9.75 -5.76 -14.05
C SER A 188 -8.86 -6.88 -13.53
N VAL A 189 -8.46 -6.78 -12.27
CA VAL A 189 -7.56 -7.70 -11.57
C VAL A 189 -8.25 -8.28 -10.36
N ARG A 190 -8.17 -9.60 -10.18
CA ARG A 190 -8.53 -10.29 -8.95
C ARG A 190 -7.30 -10.43 -8.06
N PHE A 191 -7.41 -10.01 -6.82
CA PHE A 191 -6.33 -10.04 -5.86
C PHE A 191 -6.34 -11.35 -5.08
N GLU A 192 -5.28 -12.12 -5.22
CA GLU A 192 -5.06 -13.38 -4.50
C GLU A 192 -3.70 -13.34 -3.79
N VAL A 193 -3.67 -13.60 -2.49
CA VAL A 193 -2.43 -13.65 -1.69
C VAL A 193 -1.40 -14.61 -2.29
N LYS A 194 -1.87 -15.75 -2.79
CA LYS A 194 -1.03 -16.74 -3.46
C LYS A 194 -0.33 -16.16 -4.70
N HIS A 195 -1.05 -15.35 -5.51
CA HIS A 195 -0.47 -14.69 -6.68
C HIS A 195 0.59 -13.66 -6.27
N PHE A 196 0.29 -12.86 -5.26
CA PHE A 196 1.23 -11.89 -4.69
C PHE A 196 2.54 -12.57 -4.22
N VAL A 197 2.45 -13.63 -3.41
CA VAL A 197 3.62 -14.37 -2.92
C VAL A 197 4.44 -14.94 -4.08
N SER A 198 3.79 -15.52 -5.08
CA SER A 198 4.45 -16.06 -6.28
C SER A 198 5.18 -14.99 -7.07
N THR A 199 4.57 -13.84 -7.28
CA THR A 199 5.17 -12.71 -8.02
C THR A 199 6.42 -12.18 -7.31
N PHE A 200 6.34 -11.95 -6.00
CA PHE A 200 7.50 -11.49 -5.23
C PHE A 200 8.62 -12.52 -5.19
N HIS A 201 8.27 -13.80 -5.10
CA HIS A 201 9.27 -14.86 -5.19
C HIS A 201 10.02 -14.85 -6.54
N GLN A 202 9.30 -14.62 -7.65
CA GLN A 202 9.93 -14.47 -8.97
C GLN A 202 10.88 -13.26 -9.01
N VAL A 203 10.48 -12.10 -8.45
CA VAL A 203 11.37 -10.93 -8.35
C VAL A 203 12.66 -11.29 -7.59
N PHE A 204 12.56 -12.02 -6.47
CA PHE A 204 13.74 -12.45 -5.69
C PHE A 204 14.66 -13.37 -6.50
N LEU A 205 14.10 -14.33 -7.23
CA LEU A 205 14.87 -15.20 -8.09
C LEU A 205 15.59 -14.42 -9.20
N ARG A 206 14.89 -13.50 -9.88
CA ARG A 206 15.48 -12.64 -10.91
C ARG A 206 16.61 -11.77 -10.36
N CYS A 207 16.44 -11.18 -9.18
CA CYS A 207 17.49 -10.41 -8.51
C CYS A 207 18.70 -11.27 -8.18
N ARG A 208 18.49 -12.49 -7.65
CA ARG A 208 19.57 -13.43 -7.36
C ARG A 208 20.35 -13.80 -8.62
N ASP A 209 19.65 -14.17 -9.69
CA ASP A 209 20.24 -14.57 -10.97
C ASP A 209 21.01 -13.42 -11.64
N ALA A 210 20.48 -12.18 -11.52
CA ALA A 210 21.14 -10.96 -11.96
C ALA A 210 22.22 -10.45 -11.00
N ARG A 211 22.44 -11.13 -9.84
CA ARG A 211 23.37 -10.71 -8.77
C ARG A 211 23.13 -9.28 -8.28
N THR A 212 21.87 -8.84 -8.29
CA THR A 212 21.45 -7.56 -7.76
C THR A 212 20.88 -7.70 -6.36
N ARG A 213 20.91 -6.62 -5.58
CA ARG A 213 20.32 -6.58 -4.25
C ARG A 213 19.08 -5.70 -4.27
N LEU A 214 18.05 -6.14 -3.55
CA LEU A 214 16.84 -5.35 -3.35
C LEU A 214 17.09 -4.20 -2.38
N HIS A 215 16.40 -3.10 -2.63
CA HIS A 215 16.36 -1.99 -1.69
C HIS A 215 15.65 -2.44 -0.38
N PRO A 216 16.15 -2.05 0.82
CA PRO A 216 15.57 -2.49 2.10
C PRO A 216 14.09 -2.13 2.28
N ASP A 217 13.61 -1.07 1.63
CA ASP A 217 12.21 -0.65 1.68
C ASP A 217 11.25 -1.60 0.96
N PHE A 218 11.76 -2.57 0.18
CA PHE A 218 10.93 -3.66 -0.32
C PHE A 218 10.29 -4.51 0.79
N LEU A 219 10.88 -4.55 1.98
CA LEU A 219 10.23 -5.16 3.15
C LEU A 219 8.92 -4.42 3.48
N LEU A 220 9.00 -3.08 3.58
CA LEU A 220 7.84 -2.25 3.94
C LEU A 220 6.79 -2.25 2.83
N LEU A 221 7.22 -2.22 1.56
CA LEU A 221 6.32 -2.35 0.41
C LEU A 221 5.63 -3.71 0.41
N GLY A 222 6.37 -4.79 0.66
CA GLY A 222 5.79 -6.13 0.80
C GLY A 222 4.75 -6.20 1.91
N LEU A 223 5.03 -5.62 3.08
CA LEU A 223 4.07 -5.51 4.18
C LEU A 223 2.83 -4.72 3.76
N TYR A 224 2.99 -3.62 3.09
CA TYR A 224 1.88 -2.77 2.65
C TYR A 224 1.00 -3.47 1.62
N LEU A 225 1.61 -4.06 0.60
CA LEU A 225 0.89 -4.84 -0.42
C LEU A 225 0.16 -6.03 0.18
N ALA A 226 0.76 -6.73 1.13
CA ALA A 226 0.10 -7.88 1.71
C ALA A 226 -1.16 -7.45 2.51
N THR A 227 -1.18 -6.31 3.25
CA THR A 227 -2.43 -5.83 3.86
C THR A 227 -3.49 -5.51 2.80
N LEU A 228 -3.08 -4.99 1.64
CA LEU A 228 -3.97 -4.78 0.50
C LEU A 228 -4.54 -6.09 -0.01
N TYR A 229 -3.68 -7.06 -0.32
CA TYR A 229 -4.09 -8.36 -0.85
C TYR A 229 -4.97 -9.15 0.13
N ASP A 230 -4.61 -9.20 1.41
CA ASP A 230 -5.43 -9.84 2.45
C ASP A 230 -6.84 -9.24 2.54
N HIS A 231 -6.94 -7.91 2.42
CA HIS A 231 -8.24 -7.23 2.43
C HIS A 231 -9.07 -7.53 1.18
N LEU A 232 -8.45 -7.42 0.00
CA LEU A 232 -9.15 -7.57 -1.28
C LEU A 232 -9.52 -9.03 -1.58
N GLU A 233 -8.69 -10.00 -1.19
CA GLU A 233 -9.00 -11.42 -1.32
C GLU A 233 -10.30 -11.79 -0.57
N ARG A 234 -10.53 -11.17 0.61
CA ARG A 234 -11.76 -11.39 1.39
C ARG A 234 -13.00 -10.79 0.74
N LEU A 235 -12.85 -9.75 -0.09
CA LEU A 235 -13.97 -9.18 -0.84
C LEU A 235 -14.34 -10.03 -2.05
N ASP A 236 -13.41 -10.87 -2.53
CA ASP A 236 -13.59 -11.86 -3.59
C ASP A 236 -14.13 -11.29 -4.92
N VAL A 237 -13.65 -10.11 -5.31
CA VAL A 237 -14.08 -9.39 -6.51
C VAL A 237 -12.90 -8.98 -7.38
N SER A 238 -13.19 -8.68 -8.65
CA SER A 238 -12.22 -8.07 -9.56
C SER A 238 -12.30 -6.55 -9.49
N VAL A 239 -11.16 -5.89 -9.61
CA VAL A 239 -11.02 -4.43 -9.47
C VAL A 239 -10.41 -3.85 -10.73
N ASP A 240 -10.98 -2.79 -11.25
CA ASP A 240 -10.34 -1.93 -12.24
C ASP A 240 -9.25 -1.11 -11.55
N VAL A 241 -8.02 -1.61 -11.62
CA VAL A 241 -6.87 -1.02 -10.95
C VAL A 241 -6.44 0.28 -11.60
N ALA A 242 -6.60 0.40 -12.93
CA ALA A 242 -6.27 1.62 -13.67
C ALA A 242 -7.22 2.77 -13.27
N ALA A 243 -8.52 2.52 -13.20
CA ALA A 243 -9.49 3.50 -12.72
C ALA A 243 -9.22 3.92 -11.26
N ALA A 244 -8.86 2.97 -10.39
CA ALA A 244 -8.50 3.26 -9.00
C ALA A 244 -7.20 4.11 -8.91
N PHE A 245 -6.22 3.86 -9.77
CA PHE A 245 -5.00 4.66 -9.85
C PHE A 245 -5.31 6.09 -10.30
N GLU A 246 -6.08 6.28 -11.37
CA GLU A 246 -6.45 7.62 -11.84
C GLU A 246 -7.24 8.40 -10.79
N GLN A 247 -8.18 7.76 -10.08
CA GLN A 247 -8.89 8.38 -8.97
C GLN A 247 -7.93 8.83 -7.86
N ALA A 248 -6.92 8.03 -7.54
CA ALA A 248 -5.94 8.32 -6.51
C ALA A 248 -4.97 9.45 -6.90
N ALA A 249 -4.69 9.61 -8.20
CA ALA A 249 -3.75 10.61 -8.71
C ALA A 249 -4.33 12.03 -8.67
N LEU A 250 -5.65 12.17 -8.59
CA LEU A 250 -6.33 13.46 -8.55
C LEU A 250 -6.27 14.06 -7.14
N LEU A 251 -5.67 15.25 -7.04
CA LEU A 251 -5.80 16.12 -5.86
C LEU A 251 -6.43 17.45 -6.27
N GLU A 252 -7.43 17.88 -5.51
CA GLU A 252 -7.97 19.22 -5.69
C GLU A 252 -6.91 20.27 -5.29
N PRO A 253 -6.78 21.37 -6.05
CA PRO A 253 -5.91 22.48 -5.66
C PRO A 253 -6.35 23.04 -4.30
N LEU A 254 -5.39 23.52 -3.52
CA LEU A 254 -5.70 24.24 -2.29
C LEU A 254 -6.63 25.41 -2.62
N PRO A 255 -7.71 25.63 -1.84
CA PRO A 255 -8.51 26.84 -1.99
C PRO A 255 -7.55 28.03 -1.89
N ARG A 256 -7.54 28.89 -2.93
CA ARG A 256 -6.78 30.13 -2.87
C ARG A 256 -7.26 30.86 -1.62
N ALA A 257 -6.33 31.20 -0.73
CA ALA A 257 -6.64 32.11 0.37
C ALA A 257 -7.34 33.32 -0.26
N ALA A 258 -8.58 33.57 0.14
CA ALA A 258 -9.26 34.77 -0.27
C ALA A 258 -8.36 35.92 0.17
N ASN A 259 -7.81 36.64 -0.81
CA ASN A 259 -7.03 37.83 -0.50
C ASN A 259 -7.97 38.77 0.29
N GLU A 260 -7.77 38.83 1.59
CA GLU A 260 -8.30 39.91 2.43
C GLU A 260 -7.56 41.19 1.99
N HIS A 261 -8.07 41.76 0.92
CA HIS A 261 -7.78 43.12 0.54
C HIS A 261 -9.12 43.79 0.28
N ALA A 262 -9.68 44.32 1.35
CA ALA A 262 -10.60 45.42 1.33
C ALA A 262 -10.25 46.36 2.47
#